data_47a75a9b91d1e6f7c7faeaf430fe453a
#
_entry.id   47a75a9b91d1e6f7c7faeaf430fe453a
#
_cell.length_a   1.000
_cell.length_b   1.000
_cell.length_c   1.000
_cell.angle_alpha   90.00
_cell.angle_beta   90.00
_cell.angle_gamma   90.00
#
_symmetry.space_group_name_H-M   'P 1'
#
loop_
_entity.id
_entity.type
_entity.pdbx_description
1 polymer ?
#
loop_
_entity_poly.entity_id
_entity_poly.type
_entity_poly.pdbx_seq_one_letter_code
_entity_poly.pdbx_strand_id
1 'polypeptide(L)'
;MKTGSCEQTELDLKQALSGLPIGGVHYFETIGSTNDYGFKCAEAGAPDMTVITAFEQTAGRGRMHRKWITVPGTSLPMTVIIRPKSEEIEHLNLFSPLTGLAVREALAAGWGIESEIKWPNDVLLNRKKICGILCEILWEGDRMKSLILGLGTNLLHGAAPEIPDLTYPASSVEDETGIVISRPDWIRHFLEQLIRLRPLIGTPGFYTLWEKSLAYKEETVTLVRPDGTAERGTVKGIDSERNLIVINPAGQIRTYLAGEISLRPV
;
A
#
# COMPACT_ATOMS: atom_id res chain seq x y z
N MET A 1 17.39 -24.77 -16.61
CA MET A 1 17.87 -23.55 -17.28
C MET A 1 16.96 -22.36 -16.93
N LYS A 2 16.94 -21.87 -15.67
CA LYS A 2 16.12 -20.70 -15.23
C LYS A 2 16.85 -19.76 -14.23
N THR A 3 18.10 -20.06 -13.87
CA THR A 3 18.87 -19.23 -12.93
C THR A 3 19.34 -17.90 -13.54
N GLY A 4 19.66 -17.86 -14.82
CA GLY A 4 20.15 -16.65 -15.48
C GLY A 4 19.12 -15.52 -15.60
N SER A 5 17.82 -15.81 -15.67
CA SER A 5 16.78 -14.77 -15.79
C SER A 5 16.53 -14.04 -14.48
N CYS A 6 16.58 -14.73 -13.34
CA CYS A 6 16.35 -14.14 -12.02
C CYS A 6 17.51 -13.22 -11.60
N GLU A 7 18.76 -13.69 -11.78
CA GLU A 7 19.96 -12.88 -11.48
C GLU A 7 20.04 -11.64 -12.36
N GLN A 8 19.72 -11.74 -13.66
CA GLN A 8 19.68 -10.60 -14.55
C GLN A 8 18.63 -9.58 -14.11
N THR A 9 17.43 -10.02 -13.74
CA THR A 9 16.35 -9.11 -13.29
C THR A 9 16.72 -8.43 -11.96
N GLU A 10 17.38 -9.11 -11.02
CA GLU A 10 17.87 -8.48 -9.80
C GLU A 10 18.95 -7.43 -10.07
N LEU A 11 19.84 -7.71 -11.03
CA LEU A 11 20.87 -6.76 -11.46
C LEU A 11 20.25 -5.53 -12.12
N ASP A 12 19.26 -5.71 -12.99
CA ASP A 12 18.53 -4.64 -13.66
C ASP A 12 17.81 -3.75 -12.64
N LEU A 13 17.18 -4.35 -11.61
CA LEU A 13 16.57 -3.62 -10.51
C LEU A 13 17.60 -2.84 -9.69
N LYS A 14 18.71 -3.45 -9.33
CA LYS A 14 19.81 -2.76 -8.61
C LYS A 14 20.33 -1.55 -9.41
N GLN A 15 20.45 -1.71 -10.72
CA GLN A 15 20.85 -0.61 -11.60
C GLN A 15 19.78 0.48 -11.67
N ALA A 16 18.52 0.13 -11.87
CA ALA A 16 17.40 1.07 -11.92
C ALA A 16 17.25 1.86 -10.61
N LEU A 17 17.56 1.26 -9.46
CA LEU A 17 17.45 1.86 -8.14
C LEU A 17 18.76 2.50 -7.65
N SER A 18 19.81 2.52 -8.48
CA SER A 18 21.09 3.12 -8.10
C SER A 18 20.92 4.61 -7.75
N GLY A 19 21.68 5.07 -6.73
CA GLY A 19 21.59 6.44 -6.23
C GLY A 19 20.48 6.71 -5.22
N LEU A 20 19.53 5.78 -5.03
CA LEU A 20 18.55 5.89 -3.95
C LEU A 20 19.17 5.42 -2.62
N PRO A 21 18.86 6.07 -1.47
CA PRO A 21 19.32 5.66 -0.15
C PRO A 21 18.53 4.46 0.37
N ILE A 22 18.72 3.30 -0.27
CA ILE A 22 18.05 2.04 0.09
C ILE A 22 19.04 1.04 0.70
N GLY A 23 18.56 0.17 1.60
CA GLY A 23 19.38 -0.79 2.31
C GLY A 23 19.80 -2.01 1.50
N GLY A 24 19.16 -2.24 0.38
CA GLY A 24 19.43 -3.38 -0.53
C GLY A 24 18.18 -3.80 -1.30
N VAL A 25 18.36 -4.72 -2.24
CA VAL A 25 17.27 -5.25 -3.09
C VAL A 25 17.36 -6.78 -3.12
N HIS A 26 16.21 -7.43 -2.91
CA HIS A 26 16.00 -8.86 -3.10
C HIS A 26 14.91 -9.07 -4.13
N TYR A 27 15.21 -9.84 -5.16
CA TYR A 27 14.24 -10.24 -6.19
C TYR A 27 14.03 -11.75 -6.18
N PHE A 28 12.78 -12.17 -6.38
CA PHE A 28 12.41 -13.58 -6.50
C PHE A 28 11.54 -13.79 -7.73
N GLU A 29 11.78 -14.87 -8.46
CA GLU A 29 10.86 -15.33 -9.49
C GLU A 29 9.53 -15.75 -8.86
N THR A 30 9.61 -16.59 -7.83
CA THR A 30 8.45 -17.05 -7.07
C THR A 30 8.79 -17.08 -5.58
N ILE A 31 7.88 -16.56 -4.75
CA ILE A 31 8.02 -16.58 -3.29
C ILE A 31 6.65 -16.85 -2.65
N GLY A 32 6.62 -17.32 -1.41
CA GLY A 32 5.38 -17.43 -0.64
C GLY A 32 4.75 -16.06 -0.40
N SER A 33 5.46 -15.20 0.32
CA SER A 33 5.07 -13.82 0.61
C SER A 33 6.29 -12.93 0.78
N THR A 34 6.29 -11.76 0.14
CA THR A 34 7.36 -10.76 0.32
C THR A 34 7.41 -10.24 1.74
N ASN A 35 6.26 -10.08 2.43
CA ASN A 35 6.22 -9.70 3.84
C ASN A 35 6.84 -10.76 4.75
N ASP A 36 6.53 -12.04 4.54
CA ASP A 36 7.10 -13.13 5.38
C ASP A 36 8.61 -13.22 5.21
N TYR A 37 9.12 -12.99 4.00
CA TYR A 37 10.56 -12.89 3.77
C TYR A 37 11.13 -11.60 4.40
N GLY A 38 10.38 -10.50 4.34
CA GLY A 38 10.73 -9.23 4.99
C GLY A 38 10.91 -9.39 6.50
N PHE A 39 10.05 -10.15 7.17
CA PHE A 39 10.22 -10.48 8.59
C PHE A 39 11.56 -11.19 8.85
N LYS A 40 11.88 -12.23 8.07
CA LYS A 40 13.16 -12.98 8.20
C LYS A 40 14.38 -12.07 7.99
N CYS A 41 14.34 -11.21 6.98
CA CYS A 41 15.41 -10.26 6.71
C CYS A 41 15.55 -9.22 7.86
N ALA A 42 14.42 -8.72 8.38
CA ALA A 42 14.41 -7.76 9.46
C ALA A 42 14.96 -8.38 10.77
N GLU A 43 14.60 -9.63 11.09
CA GLU A 43 15.17 -10.40 12.19
C GLU A 43 16.68 -10.56 12.06
N ALA A 44 17.15 -10.85 10.84
CA ALA A 44 18.58 -10.98 10.50
C ALA A 44 19.35 -9.65 10.47
N GLY A 45 18.69 -8.52 10.73
CA GLY A 45 19.33 -7.20 10.82
C GLY A 45 19.40 -6.42 9.50
N ALA A 46 18.59 -6.75 8.49
CA ALA A 46 18.57 -6.02 7.23
C ALA A 46 18.45 -4.49 7.46
N PRO A 47 19.17 -3.66 6.69
CA PRO A 47 19.14 -2.20 6.83
C PRO A 47 17.76 -1.59 6.58
N ASP A 48 17.58 -0.33 7.03
CA ASP A 48 16.42 0.50 6.66
C ASP A 48 16.28 0.61 5.15
N MET A 49 15.06 0.69 4.66
CA MET A 49 14.75 0.78 3.22
C MET A 49 15.24 -0.43 2.39
N THR A 50 15.40 -1.62 2.99
CA THR A 50 15.61 -2.86 2.23
C THR A 50 14.35 -3.22 1.47
N VAL A 51 14.48 -3.43 0.16
CA VAL A 51 13.39 -3.70 -0.79
C VAL A 51 13.34 -5.18 -1.14
N ILE A 52 12.17 -5.78 -1.07
CA ILE A 52 11.92 -7.18 -1.46
C ILE A 52 10.79 -7.16 -2.47
N THR A 53 10.99 -7.78 -3.63
CA THR A 53 9.94 -7.91 -4.65
C THR A 53 9.99 -9.27 -5.33
N ALA A 54 8.92 -9.65 -6.00
CA ALA A 54 8.84 -10.92 -6.70
C ALA A 54 8.04 -10.80 -8.00
N PHE A 55 8.29 -11.71 -8.93
CA PHE A 55 7.46 -11.85 -10.12
C PHE A 55 6.11 -12.48 -9.76
N GLU A 56 6.11 -13.42 -8.79
CA GLU A 56 4.92 -14.11 -8.30
C GLU A 56 4.96 -14.31 -6.78
N GLN A 57 3.81 -14.13 -6.12
CA GLN A 57 3.55 -14.62 -4.75
C GLN A 57 2.54 -15.74 -4.76
N THR A 58 2.86 -16.87 -4.11
CA THR A 58 1.94 -18.02 -3.97
C THR A 58 1.07 -17.98 -2.73
N ALA A 59 1.45 -17.18 -1.73
CA ALA A 59 0.74 -17.02 -0.46
C ALA A 59 0.64 -15.55 -0.03
N GLY A 60 0.30 -14.66 -0.99
CA GLY A 60 0.13 -13.23 -0.73
C GLY A 60 -0.94 -12.96 0.33
N ARG A 61 -0.64 -12.04 1.26
CA ARG A 61 -1.49 -11.71 2.40
C ARG A 61 -2.06 -10.29 2.30
N GLY A 62 -3.29 -10.14 2.75
CA GLY A 62 -3.95 -8.86 2.98
C GLY A 62 -4.40 -8.74 4.43
N ARG A 63 -5.02 -7.62 4.80
CA ARG A 63 -5.57 -7.39 6.14
C ARG A 63 -6.70 -8.37 6.46
N MET A 64 -6.93 -8.64 7.75
CA MET A 64 -8.02 -9.50 8.26
C MET A 64 -8.01 -10.88 7.61
N HIS A 65 -6.83 -11.50 7.46
CA HIS A 65 -6.61 -12.82 6.87
C HIS A 65 -7.09 -12.98 5.41
N ARG A 66 -7.34 -11.89 4.70
CA ARG A 66 -7.65 -11.94 3.28
C ARG A 66 -6.41 -12.33 2.47
N LYS A 67 -6.62 -12.98 1.35
CA LYS A 67 -5.54 -13.27 0.40
C LYS A 67 -5.33 -12.09 -0.54
N TRP A 68 -4.07 -11.82 -0.88
CA TRP A 68 -3.70 -11.01 -2.02
C TRP A 68 -3.32 -11.94 -3.17
N ILE A 69 -4.01 -11.84 -4.28
CA ILE A 69 -3.74 -12.64 -5.47
C ILE A 69 -2.73 -11.88 -6.32
N THR A 70 -1.64 -12.54 -6.67
CA THR A 70 -0.64 -12.04 -7.60
C THR A 70 -0.78 -12.81 -8.90
N VAL A 71 -1.07 -12.10 -9.99
CA VAL A 71 -1.00 -12.67 -11.33
C VAL A 71 0.43 -12.47 -11.83
N PRO A 72 1.15 -13.56 -12.17
CA PRO A 72 2.56 -13.48 -12.53
C PRO A 72 2.83 -12.49 -13.64
N GLY A 73 3.80 -11.60 -13.43
CA GLY A 73 4.22 -10.59 -14.41
C GLY A 73 3.35 -9.35 -14.51
N THR A 74 2.07 -9.39 -14.11
CA THR A 74 1.14 -8.27 -14.25
C THR A 74 0.91 -7.51 -12.94
N SER A 75 0.93 -8.20 -11.82
CA SER A 75 0.93 -7.60 -10.47
C SER A 75 2.35 -7.43 -9.96
N LEU A 76 2.56 -6.45 -9.10
CA LEU A 76 3.84 -6.20 -8.43
C LEU A 76 3.66 -6.32 -6.92
N PRO A 77 4.02 -7.46 -6.31
CA PRO A 77 4.16 -7.56 -4.87
C PRO A 77 5.50 -6.97 -4.44
N MET A 78 5.48 -6.13 -3.42
CA MET A 78 6.68 -5.53 -2.87
C MET A 78 6.58 -5.35 -1.36
N THR A 79 7.72 -5.44 -0.68
CA THR A 79 7.87 -5.12 0.73
C THR A 79 9.08 -4.21 0.92
N VAL A 80 8.94 -3.19 1.75
CA VAL A 80 10.04 -2.35 2.21
C VAL A 80 10.20 -2.54 3.71
N ILE A 81 11.40 -2.87 4.16
CA ILE A 81 11.73 -2.93 5.59
C ILE A 81 12.01 -1.52 6.05
N ILE A 82 11.25 -1.05 7.01
CA ILE A 82 11.46 0.25 7.64
C ILE A 82 12.02 0.05 9.05
N ARG A 83 13.11 0.75 9.35
CA ARG A 83 13.61 0.92 10.71
C ARG A 83 13.26 2.32 11.18
N PRO A 84 12.15 2.47 11.90
CA PRO A 84 11.70 3.80 12.29
C PRO A 84 12.71 4.48 13.19
N LYS A 85 12.87 5.76 12.95
CA LYS A 85 13.60 6.65 13.84
C LYS A 85 12.77 6.91 15.11
N SER A 86 13.40 7.43 16.16
CA SER A 86 12.73 7.68 17.43
C SER A 86 11.49 8.56 17.28
N GLU A 87 11.56 9.59 16.45
CA GLU A 87 10.45 10.52 16.16
C GLU A 87 9.31 9.89 15.33
N GLU A 88 9.56 8.76 14.66
CA GLU A 88 8.56 8.06 13.86
C GLU A 88 7.77 7.01 14.66
N ILE A 89 8.25 6.64 15.85
CA ILE A 89 7.65 5.55 16.66
C ILE A 89 6.20 5.91 17.09
N GLU A 90 5.93 7.16 17.41
CA GLU A 90 4.59 7.64 17.76
C GLU A 90 3.63 7.67 16.56
N HIS A 91 4.18 7.48 15.35
CA HIS A 91 3.48 7.63 14.08
C HIS A 91 3.41 6.34 13.24
N LEU A 92 3.63 5.16 13.85
CA LEU A 92 3.68 3.89 13.11
C LEU A 92 2.42 3.59 12.29
N ASN A 93 1.26 3.97 12.80
CA ASN A 93 -0.02 3.81 12.09
C ASN A 93 -0.17 4.75 10.87
N LEU A 94 0.69 5.77 10.73
CA LEU A 94 0.74 6.64 9.55
C LEU A 94 1.55 6.03 8.39
N PHE A 95 2.28 4.94 8.58
CA PHE A 95 3.02 4.32 7.48
C PHE A 95 2.10 3.71 6.41
N SER A 96 0.91 3.27 6.75
CA SER A 96 -0.08 2.84 5.75
C SER A 96 -0.55 3.98 4.86
N PRO A 97 -1.07 5.12 5.38
CA PRO A 97 -1.38 6.27 4.53
C PRO A 97 -0.16 6.91 3.87
N LEU A 98 1.02 6.91 4.49
CA LEU A 98 2.28 7.33 3.84
C LEU A 98 2.56 6.51 2.58
N THR A 99 2.39 5.19 2.66
CA THR A 99 2.55 4.29 1.50
C THR A 99 1.51 4.61 0.43
N GLY A 100 0.25 4.84 0.82
CA GLY A 100 -0.81 5.24 -0.12
C GLY A 100 -0.49 6.55 -0.82
N LEU A 101 0.01 7.56 -0.08
CA LEU A 101 0.49 8.82 -0.65
C LEU A 101 1.67 8.59 -1.59
N ALA A 102 2.65 7.75 -1.22
CA ALA A 102 3.78 7.46 -2.08
C ALA A 102 3.36 6.79 -3.40
N VAL A 103 2.39 5.86 -3.36
CA VAL A 103 1.80 5.25 -4.57
C VAL A 103 1.13 6.32 -5.45
N ARG A 104 0.28 7.16 -4.84
CA ARG A 104 -0.43 8.24 -5.54
C ARG A 104 0.54 9.21 -6.21
N GLU A 105 1.50 9.72 -5.45
CA GLU A 105 2.49 10.69 -5.95
C GLU A 105 3.43 10.08 -7.00
N ALA A 106 3.74 8.77 -6.90
CA ALA A 106 4.52 8.06 -7.92
C ALA A 106 3.76 8.00 -9.25
N LEU A 107 2.47 7.67 -9.23
CA LEU A 107 1.62 7.66 -10.42
C LEU A 107 1.48 9.05 -11.04
N ALA A 108 1.29 10.07 -10.21
CA ALA A 108 1.18 11.46 -10.68
C ALA A 108 2.50 11.97 -11.27
N ALA A 109 3.62 11.78 -10.58
CA ALA A 109 4.93 12.29 -11.02
C ALA A 109 5.50 11.54 -12.22
N GLY A 110 5.33 10.21 -12.28
CA GLY A 110 5.87 9.37 -13.36
C GLY A 110 5.03 9.41 -14.64
N TRP A 111 3.70 9.47 -14.50
CA TRP A 111 2.80 9.24 -15.63
C TRP A 111 1.61 10.21 -15.71
N GLY A 112 1.51 11.20 -14.84
CA GLY A 112 0.38 12.15 -14.81
C GLY A 112 -0.95 11.50 -14.41
N ILE A 113 -0.92 10.36 -13.71
CA ILE A 113 -2.11 9.61 -13.34
C ILE A 113 -2.58 10.04 -11.95
N GLU A 114 -3.80 10.59 -11.85
CA GLU A 114 -4.43 10.94 -10.60
C GLU A 114 -5.14 9.74 -9.98
N SER A 115 -4.87 9.50 -8.69
CA SER A 115 -5.47 8.40 -7.93
C SER A 115 -5.89 8.88 -6.53
N GLU A 116 -6.69 8.07 -5.83
CA GLU A 116 -7.26 8.42 -4.54
C GLU A 116 -6.92 7.35 -3.49
N ILE A 117 -6.87 7.75 -2.23
CA ILE A 117 -6.65 6.83 -1.12
C ILE A 117 -7.98 6.48 -0.49
N LYS A 118 -8.40 5.23 -0.62
CA LYS A 118 -9.54 4.71 0.12
C LYS A 118 -9.06 4.25 1.50
N TRP A 119 -9.52 4.96 2.51
CA TRP A 119 -9.24 4.61 3.89
C TRP A 119 -9.63 3.15 4.18
N PRO A 120 -8.82 2.39 4.93
CA PRO A 120 -7.57 2.83 5.57
C PRO A 120 -6.29 2.48 4.79
N ASN A 121 -6.31 1.71 3.70
CA ASN A 121 -5.11 1.07 3.16
C ASN A 121 -5.18 0.67 1.67
N ASP A 122 -6.10 1.23 0.90
CA ASP A 122 -6.22 0.94 -0.53
C ASP A 122 -5.97 2.19 -1.38
N VAL A 123 -5.38 2.04 -2.56
CA VAL A 123 -5.32 3.09 -3.57
C VAL A 123 -6.25 2.74 -4.71
N LEU A 124 -7.04 3.74 -5.10
CA LEU A 124 -8.03 3.64 -6.15
C LEU A 124 -7.65 4.45 -7.38
N LEU A 125 -8.00 3.92 -8.54
CA LEU A 125 -8.01 4.62 -9.81
C LEU A 125 -9.38 4.41 -10.45
N ASN A 126 -10.06 5.48 -10.87
CA ASN A 126 -11.43 5.42 -11.37
C ASN A 126 -12.38 4.61 -10.47
N ARG A 127 -12.26 4.82 -9.15
CA ARG A 127 -13.05 4.11 -8.12
C ARG A 127 -12.83 2.60 -8.06
N LYS A 128 -11.78 2.06 -8.70
CA LYS A 128 -11.41 0.65 -8.61
C LYS A 128 -10.07 0.50 -7.90
N LYS A 129 -9.92 -0.55 -7.11
CA LYS A 129 -8.70 -0.80 -6.34
C LYS A 129 -7.57 -1.27 -7.26
N ILE A 130 -6.48 -0.49 -7.30
CA ILE A 130 -5.25 -0.83 -8.00
C ILE A 130 -4.12 -1.23 -7.07
N CYS A 131 -4.17 -0.82 -5.79
CA CYS A 131 -3.13 -1.18 -4.82
C CYS A 131 -3.74 -1.45 -3.45
N GLY A 132 -3.20 -2.45 -2.76
CA GLY A 132 -3.49 -2.77 -1.37
C GLY A 132 -2.22 -2.72 -0.53
N ILE A 133 -2.32 -2.18 0.70
CA ILE A 133 -1.19 -1.96 1.61
C ILE A 133 -1.39 -2.79 2.86
N LEU A 134 -0.33 -3.46 3.32
CA LEU A 134 -0.28 -4.25 4.54
C LEU A 134 0.98 -3.91 5.33
N CYS A 135 0.85 -3.04 6.32
CA CYS A 135 1.92 -2.73 7.27
C CYS A 135 1.83 -3.65 8.49
N GLU A 136 2.91 -4.31 8.81
CA GLU A 136 3.04 -5.22 9.96
C GLU A 136 4.26 -4.83 10.79
N ILE A 137 4.23 -5.07 12.10
CA ILE A 137 5.33 -4.67 13.00
C ILE A 137 6.03 -5.92 13.49
N LEU A 138 7.36 -5.91 13.42
CA LEU A 138 8.22 -6.88 14.09
C LEU A 138 8.57 -6.36 15.49
N TRP A 139 8.18 -7.13 16.50
CA TRP A 139 8.50 -6.88 17.89
C TRP A 139 9.61 -7.80 18.38
N GLU A 140 10.46 -7.30 19.25
CA GLU A 140 11.47 -8.07 20.01
C GLU A 140 11.23 -7.80 21.50
N GLY A 141 10.50 -8.71 22.14
CA GLY A 141 9.89 -8.42 23.45
C GLY A 141 8.93 -7.25 23.36
N ASP A 142 9.09 -6.25 24.22
CA ASP A 142 8.27 -5.03 24.23
C ASP A 142 8.84 -3.91 23.33
N ARG A 143 9.95 -4.19 22.65
CA ARG A 143 10.60 -3.21 21.78
C ARG A 143 10.20 -3.43 20.32
N MET A 144 9.73 -2.36 19.66
CA MET A 144 9.54 -2.37 18.22
C MET A 144 10.90 -2.41 17.51
N LYS A 145 11.08 -3.38 16.60
CA LYS A 145 12.33 -3.60 15.87
C LYS A 145 12.28 -3.07 14.44
N SER A 146 11.19 -3.33 13.75
CA SER A 146 11.01 -2.91 12.34
C SER A 146 9.53 -2.86 11.99
N LEU A 147 9.21 -2.08 10.95
CA LEU A 147 7.94 -2.14 10.28
C LEU A 147 8.15 -2.81 8.91
N ILE A 148 7.31 -3.77 8.60
CA ILE A 148 7.28 -4.51 7.34
C ILE A 148 6.18 -3.90 6.49
N LEU A 149 6.57 -3.07 5.56
CA LEU A 149 5.67 -2.27 4.73
C LEU A 149 5.42 -3.01 3.42
N GLY A 150 4.35 -3.81 3.38
CA GLY A 150 3.94 -4.56 2.20
C GLY A 150 2.96 -3.78 1.35
N LEU A 151 3.10 -3.90 0.05
CA LEU A 151 2.11 -3.43 -0.92
C LEU A 151 2.03 -4.38 -2.12
N GLY A 152 0.82 -4.51 -2.66
CA GLY A 152 0.58 -5.18 -3.93
C GLY A 152 -0.05 -4.18 -4.88
N THR A 153 0.56 -3.98 -6.06
CA THR A 153 0.05 -3.07 -7.08
C THR A 153 -0.30 -3.84 -8.35
N ASN A 154 -1.50 -3.65 -8.84
CA ASN A 154 -1.96 -4.16 -10.13
C ASN A 154 -1.49 -3.20 -11.22
N LEU A 155 -0.45 -3.54 -11.95
CA LEU A 155 0.15 -2.65 -12.95
C LEU A 155 -0.42 -2.89 -14.35
N LEU A 156 -0.34 -4.14 -14.84
CA LEU A 156 -0.61 -4.47 -16.22
C LEU A 156 -1.97 -5.16 -16.39
N HIS A 157 -2.42 -5.23 -17.63
CA HIS A 157 -3.68 -5.89 -18.00
C HIS A 157 -3.80 -7.29 -17.38
N GLY A 158 -4.98 -7.61 -16.83
CA GLY A 158 -5.25 -8.89 -16.20
C GLY A 158 -4.67 -9.07 -14.78
N ALA A 159 -4.05 -8.03 -14.20
CA ALA A 159 -3.51 -8.11 -12.84
C ALA A 159 -4.58 -8.29 -11.76
N ALA A 160 -5.80 -7.84 -12.02
CA ALA A 160 -6.95 -8.01 -11.14
C ALA A 160 -7.87 -9.11 -11.70
N PRO A 161 -7.73 -10.37 -11.28
CA PRO A 161 -8.59 -11.44 -11.76
C PRO A 161 -10.03 -11.21 -11.31
N GLU A 162 -10.98 -11.64 -12.14
CA GLU A 162 -12.38 -11.65 -11.76
C GLU A 162 -12.59 -12.67 -10.62
N ILE A 163 -12.93 -12.16 -9.46
CA ILE A 163 -13.23 -12.97 -8.28
C ILE A 163 -14.72 -12.80 -8.00
N PRO A 164 -15.50 -13.90 -8.05
CA PRO A 164 -16.90 -13.85 -7.61
C PRO A 164 -16.97 -13.27 -6.19
N ASP A 165 -17.95 -12.40 -5.95
CA ASP A 165 -18.21 -11.76 -4.66
C ASP A 165 -17.06 -10.88 -4.12
N LEU A 166 -16.20 -10.35 -5.00
CA LEU A 166 -15.21 -9.36 -4.59
C LEU A 166 -15.93 -8.16 -3.97
N THR A 167 -15.69 -7.93 -2.70
CA THR A 167 -16.39 -6.91 -1.91
C THR A 167 -16.14 -5.49 -2.36
N TYR A 168 -15.16 -5.27 -3.24
CA TYR A 168 -14.82 -3.99 -3.83
C TYR A 168 -14.18 -4.20 -5.20
N PRO A 169 -14.60 -3.45 -6.25
CA PRO A 169 -14.06 -3.63 -7.60
C PRO A 169 -12.55 -3.38 -7.64
N ALA A 170 -11.82 -4.26 -8.31
CA ALA A 170 -10.39 -4.14 -8.55
C ALA A 170 -10.11 -3.96 -10.05
N SER A 171 -8.99 -3.33 -10.36
CA SER A 171 -8.50 -3.14 -11.72
C SER A 171 -6.98 -3.02 -11.72
N SER A 172 -6.37 -2.74 -12.87
CA SER A 172 -4.97 -2.41 -13.02
C SER A 172 -4.78 -0.98 -13.54
N VAL A 173 -3.56 -0.47 -13.44
CA VAL A 173 -3.22 0.84 -13.99
C VAL A 173 -3.40 0.85 -15.50
N GLU A 174 -2.93 -0.19 -16.18
CA GLU A 174 -3.06 -0.31 -17.64
C GLU A 174 -4.53 -0.41 -18.07
N ASP A 175 -5.37 -1.19 -17.40
CA ASP A 175 -6.79 -1.32 -17.73
C ASP A 175 -7.57 0.00 -17.60
N GLU A 176 -7.16 0.86 -16.67
CA GLU A 176 -7.85 2.13 -16.40
C GLU A 176 -7.30 3.31 -17.21
N THR A 177 -6.08 3.22 -17.75
CA THR A 177 -5.41 4.36 -18.41
C THR A 177 -4.88 4.05 -19.80
N GLY A 178 -4.70 2.78 -20.15
CA GLY A 178 -3.98 2.35 -21.36
C GLY A 178 -2.46 2.54 -21.27
N ILE A 179 -1.92 2.96 -20.12
CA ILE A 179 -0.48 3.22 -19.92
C ILE A 179 0.19 1.96 -19.39
N VAL A 180 1.18 1.46 -20.12
CA VAL A 180 2.03 0.34 -19.69
C VAL A 180 3.18 0.88 -18.84
N ILE A 181 3.24 0.46 -17.60
CA ILE A 181 4.29 0.87 -16.65
C ILE A 181 5.26 -0.29 -16.42
N SER A 182 6.55 -0.05 -16.63
CA SER A 182 7.57 -1.04 -16.31
C SER A 182 7.73 -1.21 -14.79
N ARG A 183 8.00 -2.44 -14.34
CA ARG A 183 8.16 -2.74 -12.91
C ARG A 183 9.35 -1.99 -12.28
N PRO A 184 10.55 -1.90 -12.91
CA PRO A 184 11.66 -1.12 -12.37
C PRO A 184 11.35 0.38 -12.24
N ASP A 185 10.70 0.98 -13.24
CA ASP A 185 10.34 2.40 -13.21
C ASP A 185 9.31 2.68 -12.10
N TRP A 186 8.30 1.80 -11.96
CA TRP A 186 7.32 1.91 -10.90
C TRP A 186 7.98 1.84 -9.52
N ILE A 187 8.84 0.84 -9.28
CA ILE A 187 9.55 0.68 -8.00
C ILE A 187 10.38 1.93 -7.71
N ARG A 188 11.11 2.44 -8.70
CA ARG A 188 11.93 3.66 -8.55
C ARG A 188 11.08 4.86 -8.13
N HIS A 189 10.04 5.18 -8.91
CA HIS A 189 9.17 6.33 -8.62
C HIS A 189 8.49 6.21 -7.25
N PHE A 190 8.02 5.01 -6.89
CA PHE A 190 7.45 4.76 -5.57
C PHE A 190 8.46 5.03 -4.45
N LEU A 191 9.67 4.49 -4.55
CA LEU A 191 10.71 4.69 -3.52
C LEU A 191 11.14 6.15 -3.42
N GLU A 192 11.28 6.87 -4.54
CA GLU A 192 11.56 8.30 -4.55
C GLU A 192 10.49 9.07 -3.76
N GLN A 193 9.21 8.77 -3.98
CA GLN A 193 8.13 9.43 -3.25
C GLN A 193 8.06 9.00 -1.78
N LEU A 194 8.30 7.73 -1.47
CA LEU A 194 8.35 7.25 -0.09
C LEU A 194 9.46 7.96 0.70
N ILE A 195 10.66 8.09 0.11
CA ILE A 195 11.80 8.79 0.71
C ILE A 195 11.48 10.28 0.90
N ARG A 196 10.85 10.92 -0.10
CA ARG A 196 10.47 12.34 -0.05
C ARG A 196 9.42 12.63 1.01
N LEU A 197 8.42 11.76 1.16
CA LEU A 197 7.27 11.96 2.03
C LEU A 197 7.53 11.53 3.48
N ARG A 198 8.41 10.55 3.70
CA ARG A 198 8.67 9.99 5.03
C ARG A 198 9.02 11.05 6.09
N PRO A 199 9.86 12.07 5.83
CA PRO A 199 10.15 13.11 6.80
C PRO A 199 8.95 14.00 7.18
N LEU A 200 7.86 13.96 6.43
CA LEU A 200 6.65 14.74 6.71
C LEU A 200 5.70 14.02 7.66
N ILE A 201 5.97 12.75 7.99
CA ILE A 201 5.08 11.93 8.81
C ILE A 201 4.77 12.63 10.15
N GLY A 202 3.49 12.71 10.53
CA GLY A 202 3.06 13.39 11.75
C GLY A 202 2.96 14.91 11.66
N THR A 203 3.42 15.55 10.58
CA THR A 203 3.32 17.02 10.41
C THR A 203 1.95 17.45 9.88
N PRO A 204 1.53 18.70 10.11
CA PRO A 204 0.28 19.25 9.53
C PRO A 204 0.25 19.12 7.99
N GLY A 205 1.40 19.25 7.32
CA GLY A 205 1.52 19.08 5.87
C GLY A 205 1.17 17.66 5.42
N PHE A 206 1.60 16.65 6.18
CA PHE A 206 1.24 15.26 5.90
C PHE A 206 -0.26 15.03 5.97
N TYR A 207 -0.92 15.52 7.03
CA TYR A 207 -2.37 15.36 7.19
C TYR A 207 -3.15 16.08 6.09
N THR A 208 -2.70 17.26 5.69
CA THR A 208 -3.31 18.01 4.58
C THR A 208 -3.22 17.25 3.26
N LEU A 209 -2.06 16.63 2.96
CA LEU A 209 -1.89 15.80 1.77
C LEU A 209 -2.78 14.57 1.80
N TRP A 210 -2.81 13.88 2.93
CA TRP A 210 -3.64 12.68 3.08
C TRP A 210 -5.13 13.00 2.94
N GLU A 211 -5.60 14.03 3.64
CA GLU A 211 -7.00 14.43 3.58
C GLU A 211 -7.47 14.85 2.19
N LYS A 212 -6.61 15.56 1.43
CA LYS A 212 -6.88 15.92 0.02
C LYS A 212 -6.93 14.71 -0.90
N SER A 213 -6.26 13.63 -0.54
CA SER A 213 -6.16 12.40 -1.33
C SER A 213 -7.26 11.38 -1.01
N LEU A 214 -8.13 11.66 -0.03
CA LEU A 214 -9.16 10.73 0.40
C LEU A 214 -10.21 10.52 -0.68
N ALA A 215 -10.40 9.26 -1.05
CA ALA A 215 -11.57 8.83 -1.82
C ALA A 215 -12.85 9.04 -1.03
N TYR A 216 -13.92 9.35 -1.74
CA TYR A 216 -15.29 9.53 -1.19
C TYR A 216 -15.45 10.68 -0.22
N LYS A 217 -14.50 11.61 -0.12
CA LYS A 217 -14.68 12.81 0.72
C LYS A 217 -15.89 13.60 0.24
N GLU A 218 -16.76 13.99 1.18
CA GLU A 218 -18.07 14.63 0.97
C GLU A 218 -19.12 13.74 0.25
N GLU A 219 -18.83 12.44 0.08
CA GLU A 219 -19.76 11.49 -0.53
C GLU A 219 -20.39 10.57 0.51
N THR A 220 -21.61 10.12 0.22
CA THR A 220 -22.29 9.09 1.03
C THR A 220 -21.74 7.71 0.67
N VAL A 221 -21.39 6.94 1.69
CA VAL A 221 -20.85 5.58 1.58
C VAL A 221 -21.62 4.63 2.48
N THR A 222 -21.50 3.34 2.19
CA THR A 222 -21.92 2.27 3.08
C THR A 222 -20.74 1.84 3.96
N LEU A 223 -20.94 1.84 5.26
CA LEU A 223 -20.00 1.41 6.29
C LEU A 223 -20.42 0.04 6.76
N VAL A 224 -19.62 -0.99 6.49
CA VAL A 224 -19.93 -2.39 6.83
C VAL A 224 -19.04 -2.83 7.98
N ARG A 225 -19.63 -3.27 9.08
CA ARG A 225 -18.93 -3.80 10.27
C ARG A 225 -18.52 -5.27 10.05
N PRO A 226 -17.60 -5.81 10.87
CA PRO A 226 -17.19 -7.21 10.80
C PRO A 226 -18.34 -8.21 10.97
N ASP A 227 -19.36 -7.85 11.73
CA ASP A 227 -20.57 -8.66 11.95
C ASP A 227 -21.56 -8.63 10.78
N GLY A 228 -21.22 -7.89 9.70
CA GLY A 228 -22.07 -7.74 8.51
C GLY A 228 -23.13 -6.64 8.62
N THR A 229 -23.29 -6.00 9.76
CA THR A 229 -24.19 -4.83 9.87
C THR A 229 -23.67 -3.68 9.03
N ALA A 230 -24.57 -2.95 8.40
CA ALA A 230 -24.23 -1.85 7.51
C ALA A 230 -25.03 -0.59 7.86
N GLU A 231 -24.38 0.55 7.76
CA GLU A 231 -24.98 1.86 7.91
C GLU A 231 -24.50 2.81 6.82
N ARG A 232 -25.26 3.85 6.53
CA ARG A 232 -24.85 4.89 5.58
C ARG A 232 -24.30 6.10 6.32
N GLY A 233 -23.35 6.80 5.68
CA GLY A 233 -22.84 8.06 6.21
C GLY A 233 -22.01 8.81 5.18
N THR A 234 -21.86 10.11 5.38
CA THR A 234 -21.06 10.99 4.51
C THR A 234 -19.66 11.11 5.08
N VAL A 235 -18.63 10.76 4.30
CA VAL A 235 -17.22 10.91 4.70
C VAL A 235 -16.87 12.37 4.78
N LYS A 236 -16.32 12.82 5.93
CA LYS A 236 -15.91 14.21 6.14
C LYS A 236 -14.40 14.42 6.16
N GLY A 237 -13.65 13.42 6.52
CA GLY A 237 -12.20 13.52 6.61
C GLY A 237 -11.63 12.56 7.64
N ILE A 238 -10.54 12.98 8.26
CA ILE A 238 -9.78 12.22 9.26
C ILE A 238 -9.58 13.12 10.48
N ASP A 239 -9.76 12.58 11.69
CA ASP A 239 -9.48 13.30 12.93
C ASP A 239 -7.98 13.30 13.28
N SER A 240 -7.63 14.00 14.36
CA SER A 240 -6.26 14.07 14.89
C SER A 240 -5.70 12.71 15.34
N GLU A 241 -6.57 11.75 15.65
CA GLU A 241 -6.22 10.37 16.01
C GLU A 241 -6.18 9.43 14.80
N ARG A 242 -6.45 9.98 13.58
CA ARG A 242 -6.37 9.25 12.29
C ARG A 242 -7.55 8.32 12.01
N ASN A 243 -8.65 8.55 12.73
CA ASN A 243 -9.90 7.85 12.52
C ASN A 243 -10.68 8.49 11.38
N LEU A 244 -11.47 7.70 10.67
CA LEU A 244 -12.35 8.21 9.64
C LEU A 244 -13.53 8.95 10.29
N ILE A 245 -13.74 10.21 9.91
CA ILE A 245 -14.87 11.02 10.33
C ILE A 245 -16.02 10.83 9.34
N VAL A 246 -17.18 10.48 9.85
CA VAL A 246 -18.41 10.29 9.07
C VAL A 246 -19.58 10.98 9.74
N ILE A 247 -20.45 11.60 8.95
CA ILE A 247 -21.74 12.10 9.42
C ILE A 247 -22.83 11.11 9.00
N ASN A 248 -23.57 10.57 9.96
CA ASN A 248 -24.68 9.65 9.69
C ASN A 248 -25.92 10.41 9.16
N PRO A 249 -26.96 9.72 8.65
CA PRO A 249 -28.18 10.37 8.15
C PRO A 249 -28.94 11.21 9.19
N ALA A 250 -28.69 11.00 10.49
CA ALA A 250 -29.27 11.80 11.57
C ALA A 250 -28.45 13.08 11.88
N GLY A 251 -27.39 13.37 11.10
CA GLY A 251 -26.52 14.52 11.28
C GLY A 251 -25.48 14.37 12.41
N GLN A 252 -25.33 13.20 12.99
CA GLN A 252 -24.37 12.95 14.07
C GLN A 252 -23.01 12.62 13.50
N ILE A 253 -21.96 13.21 14.08
CA ILE A 253 -20.57 12.88 13.77
C ILE A 253 -20.20 11.56 14.47
N ARG A 254 -19.57 10.65 13.72
CA ARG A 254 -19.00 9.41 14.23
C ARG A 254 -17.59 9.26 13.71
N THR A 255 -16.71 8.68 14.52
CA THR A 255 -15.35 8.33 14.17
C THR A 255 -15.18 6.81 14.16
N TYR A 256 -14.37 6.29 13.23
CA TYR A 256 -14.15 4.85 13.07
C TYR A 256 -12.67 4.54 13.01
N LEU A 257 -12.23 3.60 13.83
CA LEU A 257 -10.88 3.04 13.81
C LEU A 257 -10.67 2.11 12.61
N ALA A 258 -9.42 2.05 12.15
CA ALA A 258 -9.03 1.11 11.09
C ALA A 258 -9.28 -0.34 11.54
N GLY A 259 -10.18 -1.04 10.87
CA GLY A 259 -10.59 -2.41 11.21
C GLY A 259 -12.02 -2.53 11.75
N GLU A 260 -12.60 -1.45 12.26
CA GLU A 260 -13.99 -1.46 12.72
C GLU A 260 -15.00 -1.51 11.58
N ILE A 261 -14.63 -0.97 10.42
CA ILE A 261 -15.51 -0.90 9.25
C ILE A 261 -14.78 -1.17 7.94
N SER A 262 -15.56 -1.57 6.93
CA SER A 262 -15.19 -1.55 5.52
C SER A 262 -16.03 -0.51 4.80
N LEU A 263 -15.38 0.44 4.11
CA LEU A 263 -16.03 1.49 3.34
C LEU A 263 -16.37 0.96 1.94
N ARG A 264 -17.62 1.19 1.50
CA ARG A 264 -18.10 0.81 0.17
C ARG A 264 -18.86 1.96 -0.48
N PRO A 265 -18.79 2.12 -1.80
CA PRO A 265 -19.67 3.05 -2.50
C PRO A 265 -21.14 2.65 -2.31
N VAL A 266 -22.04 3.62 -2.45
CA VAL A 266 -23.48 3.40 -2.43
C VAL A 266 -23.95 2.98 -3.80
#